data_7ef74150c7b6f8c4dfb119675beca8da
#
_entry.id   7ef74150c7b6f8c4dfb119675beca8da
#
_cell.length_a   1.000
_cell.length_b   1.000
_cell.length_c   1.000
_cell.angle_alpha   90.00
_cell.angle_beta   90.00
_cell.angle_gamma   90.00
#
_symmetry.space_group_name_H-M   'P 1'
#
loop_
_entity.id
_entity.type
_entity.pdbx_description
1 polymer ?
#
loop_
_entity_poly.entity_id
_entity_poly.type
_entity_poly.pdbx_seq_one_letter_code
_entity_poly.pdbx_strand_id
1 'polypeptide(L)'
;EMCIRDSLYAKILPAREGKVKVLLNTYFGHIADVYETVNLLGFDGIGLDLNEGKDENLAAVEKYGVAENTTIFAGVINGRNIWRNNYATSLGLVDALKQVTANVAVSTASSLLHVPFSTEGETGIPAEDLKHFAFAVQKLDELKEVAALADATEDEKKVSAALAANQ
;
A
#
# COMPACT_ATOMS: atom_id res chain seq x y z
N GLU A 1 -19.08 -17.22 -10.28
CA GLU A 1 -17.76 -17.50 -9.67
C GLU A 1 -17.48 -16.65 -8.42
N MET A 2 -17.97 -15.41 -8.30
CA MET A 2 -17.87 -14.60 -7.09
C MET A 2 -18.50 -15.26 -5.86
N CYS A 3 -19.67 -15.85 -5.99
CA CYS A 3 -20.40 -16.49 -4.88
C CYS A 3 -19.61 -17.56 -4.12
N ILE A 4 -18.65 -18.26 -4.74
CA ILE A 4 -17.86 -19.29 -4.09
C ILE A 4 -16.83 -18.66 -3.14
N ARG A 5 -16.12 -17.61 -3.56
CA ARG A 5 -15.17 -16.89 -2.73
C ARG A 5 -15.85 -16.23 -1.54
N ASP A 6 -16.97 -15.55 -1.77
CA ASP A 6 -17.75 -14.85 -0.73
C ASP A 6 -18.25 -15.85 0.30
N SER A 7 -18.78 -17.00 -0.14
CA SER A 7 -19.25 -18.08 0.73
C SER A 7 -18.13 -18.72 1.56
N LEU A 8 -16.90 -18.79 1.00
CA LEU A 8 -15.75 -19.33 1.70
C LEU A 8 -15.27 -18.38 2.81
N TYR A 9 -15.07 -17.11 2.50
CA TYR A 9 -14.66 -16.11 3.50
C TYR A 9 -15.72 -15.87 4.56
N ALA A 10 -17.01 -15.88 4.21
CA ALA A 10 -18.10 -15.81 5.15
C ALA A 10 -18.12 -16.95 6.18
N LYS A 11 -17.47 -18.09 5.86
CA LYS A 11 -17.28 -19.19 6.81
C LYS A 11 -15.98 -19.10 7.60
N ILE A 12 -14.90 -18.67 6.95
CA ILE A 12 -13.56 -18.58 7.56
C ILE A 12 -13.51 -17.47 8.62
N LEU A 13 -14.05 -16.28 8.29
CA LEU A 13 -13.94 -15.11 9.16
C LEU A 13 -14.62 -15.31 10.53
N PRO A 14 -15.83 -15.84 10.65
CA PRO A 14 -16.41 -16.16 11.96
C PRO A 14 -15.64 -17.23 12.71
N ALA A 15 -15.10 -18.24 12.02
CA ALA A 15 -14.37 -19.36 12.63
C ALA A 15 -13.07 -18.94 13.35
N ARG A 16 -12.53 -17.74 13.08
CA ARG A 16 -11.37 -17.19 13.82
C ARG A 16 -11.65 -16.89 15.30
N GLU A 17 -12.92 -16.77 15.70
CA GLU A 17 -13.35 -16.50 17.08
C GLU A 17 -12.64 -15.28 17.72
N GLY A 18 -12.21 -14.31 16.92
CA GLY A 18 -11.44 -13.13 17.37
C GLY A 18 -9.99 -13.42 17.82
N LYS A 19 -9.50 -14.65 17.71
CA LYS A 19 -8.14 -15.03 18.15
C LYS A 19 -7.04 -14.57 17.20
N VAL A 20 -7.36 -14.36 15.94
CA VAL A 20 -6.40 -13.93 14.89
C VAL A 20 -7.00 -12.82 14.05
N LYS A 21 -6.15 -11.93 13.56
CA LYS A 21 -6.52 -10.94 12.55
C LYS A 21 -6.32 -11.53 11.17
N VAL A 22 -7.26 -11.24 10.26
CA VAL A 22 -7.22 -11.71 8.88
C VAL A 22 -7.11 -10.52 7.95
N LEU A 23 -5.99 -10.44 7.25
CA LEU A 23 -5.72 -9.46 6.19
C LEU A 23 -5.96 -10.09 4.83
N LEU A 24 -6.85 -9.50 4.03
CA LEU A 24 -6.96 -9.78 2.60
C LEU A 24 -6.01 -8.84 1.86
N ASN A 25 -4.94 -9.37 1.29
CA ASN A 25 -4.02 -8.58 0.49
C ASN A 25 -4.26 -8.80 -1.00
N THR A 26 -4.47 -7.71 -1.73
CA THR A 26 -4.67 -7.71 -3.19
C THR A 26 -3.54 -6.95 -3.87
N TYR A 27 -3.17 -7.37 -5.08
CA TYR A 27 -2.06 -6.79 -5.82
C TYR A 27 -2.20 -7.06 -7.32
N PHE A 28 -1.45 -6.32 -8.15
CA PHE A 28 -1.45 -6.37 -9.61
C PHE A 28 -2.76 -5.92 -10.24
N GLY A 29 -3.35 -4.86 -9.69
CA GLY A 29 -4.54 -4.23 -10.23
C GLY A 29 -5.57 -3.86 -9.18
N HIS A 30 -6.81 -3.69 -9.62
CA HIS A 30 -7.90 -3.25 -8.78
C HIS A 30 -8.87 -4.39 -8.40
N ILE A 31 -9.64 -4.14 -7.34
CA ILE A 31 -10.75 -5.00 -6.89
C ILE A 31 -12.08 -4.23 -6.85
N ALA A 32 -12.19 -3.15 -7.62
CA ALA A 32 -13.34 -2.25 -7.59
C ALA A 32 -14.68 -2.94 -7.84
N ASP A 33 -14.69 -3.97 -8.69
CA ASP A 33 -15.86 -4.79 -9.01
C ASP A 33 -16.36 -5.66 -7.86
N VAL A 34 -15.50 -5.94 -6.88
CA VAL A 34 -15.81 -6.79 -5.72
C VAL A 34 -15.59 -6.09 -4.39
N TYR A 35 -15.10 -4.85 -4.40
CA TYR A 35 -14.72 -4.11 -3.19
C TYR A 35 -15.87 -3.99 -2.18
N GLU A 36 -17.09 -3.66 -2.63
CA GLU A 36 -18.27 -3.57 -1.76
C GLU A 36 -18.49 -4.86 -0.97
N THR A 37 -18.47 -6.00 -1.66
CA THR A 37 -18.63 -7.31 -1.02
C THR A 37 -17.50 -7.60 -0.03
N VAL A 38 -16.26 -7.37 -0.45
CA VAL A 38 -15.07 -7.59 0.39
C VAL A 38 -15.12 -6.73 1.66
N ASN A 39 -15.50 -5.46 1.53
CA ASN A 39 -15.63 -4.53 2.66
C ASN A 39 -16.67 -5.00 3.68
N LEU A 40 -17.77 -5.61 3.23
CA LEU A 40 -18.85 -6.11 4.10
C LEU A 40 -18.53 -7.46 4.77
N LEU A 41 -17.52 -8.22 4.31
CA LEU A 41 -17.15 -9.52 4.88
C LEU A 41 -16.50 -9.43 6.27
N GLY A 42 -15.99 -8.26 6.67
CA GLY A 42 -15.42 -8.04 8.00
C GLY A 42 -13.99 -8.53 8.16
N PHE A 43 -13.15 -8.33 7.16
CA PHE A 43 -11.69 -8.47 7.29
C PHE A 43 -11.13 -7.43 8.27
N ASP A 44 -10.09 -7.80 9.03
CA ASP A 44 -9.38 -6.86 9.89
C ASP A 44 -8.49 -5.90 9.10
N GLY A 45 -8.14 -6.28 7.87
CA GLY A 45 -7.41 -5.43 6.95
C GLY A 45 -7.63 -5.81 5.50
N ILE A 46 -7.58 -4.81 4.63
CA ILE A 46 -7.64 -4.94 3.17
C ILE A 46 -6.43 -4.23 2.57
N GLY A 47 -5.56 -4.98 1.90
CA GLY A 47 -4.45 -4.44 1.14
C GLY A 47 -4.88 -4.10 -0.29
N LEU A 48 -4.64 -2.86 -0.70
CA LEU A 48 -4.97 -2.34 -2.03
C LEU A 48 -3.71 -1.96 -2.80
N ASP A 49 -3.63 -2.36 -4.06
CA ASP A 49 -2.61 -1.90 -4.99
C ASP A 49 -2.97 -0.49 -5.48
N LEU A 50 -2.17 0.50 -5.04
CA LEU A 50 -2.31 1.91 -5.45
C LEU A 50 -1.24 2.33 -6.47
N ASN A 51 -0.64 1.37 -7.16
CA ASN A 51 0.21 1.60 -8.32
C ASN A 51 -0.50 1.18 -9.62
N GLU A 52 -0.86 -0.10 -9.73
CA GLU A 52 -1.47 -0.65 -10.94
C GLU A 52 -3.00 -0.44 -10.99
N GLY A 53 -3.66 -0.42 -9.83
CA GLY A 53 -5.11 -0.26 -9.70
C GLY A 53 -5.53 1.00 -8.94
N LYS A 54 -4.73 2.06 -9.01
CA LYS A 54 -4.85 3.27 -8.20
C LYS A 54 -6.24 3.91 -8.30
N ASP A 55 -6.64 4.29 -9.49
CA ASP A 55 -7.83 5.13 -9.70
C ASP A 55 -9.11 4.36 -9.37
N GLU A 56 -9.19 3.11 -9.77
CA GLU A 56 -10.35 2.25 -9.52
C GLU A 56 -10.48 1.85 -8.05
N ASN A 57 -9.35 1.54 -7.38
CA ASN A 57 -9.36 1.21 -5.96
C ASN A 57 -9.73 2.42 -5.10
N LEU A 58 -9.19 3.62 -5.39
CA LEU A 58 -9.57 4.84 -4.68
C LEU A 58 -11.05 5.16 -4.89
N ALA A 59 -11.55 5.13 -6.12
CA ALA A 59 -12.95 5.38 -6.42
C ALA A 59 -13.88 4.39 -5.69
N ALA A 60 -13.47 3.12 -5.57
CA ALA A 60 -14.24 2.13 -4.82
C ALA A 60 -14.28 2.43 -3.32
N VAL A 61 -13.12 2.82 -2.73
CA VAL A 61 -13.04 3.23 -1.32
C VAL A 61 -13.89 4.48 -1.05
N GLU A 62 -13.80 5.49 -1.91
CA GLU A 62 -14.61 6.71 -1.79
C GLU A 62 -16.11 6.42 -1.88
N LYS A 63 -16.49 5.54 -2.79
CA LYS A 63 -17.90 5.21 -3.04
C LYS A 63 -18.54 4.38 -1.93
N TYR A 64 -17.84 3.37 -1.43
CA TYR A 64 -18.40 2.38 -0.51
C TYR A 64 -17.92 2.55 0.93
N GLY A 65 -16.96 3.46 1.17
CA GLY A 65 -16.34 3.65 2.47
C GLY A 65 -15.48 2.47 2.90
N VAL A 66 -15.13 2.44 4.18
CA VAL A 66 -14.35 1.37 4.83
C VAL A 66 -15.10 0.92 6.08
N ALA A 67 -15.22 -0.38 6.29
CA ALA A 67 -15.86 -0.92 7.48
C ALA A 67 -15.11 -0.49 8.76
N GLU A 68 -15.83 -0.19 9.83
CA GLU A 68 -15.35 0.51 11.04
C GLU A 68 -14.06 -0.08 11.65
N ASN A 69 -13.93 -1.40 11.65
CA ASN A 69 -12.80 -2.10 12.26
C ASN A 69 -11.78 -2.60 11.23
N THR A 70 -11.89 -2.17 9.97
CA THR A 70 -11.00 -2.57 8.88
C THR A 70 -9.88 -1.55 8.70
N THR A 71 -8.64 -2.01 8.64
CA THR A 71 -7.49 -1.19 8.26
C THR A 71 -7.22 -1.31 6.77
N ILE A 72 -7.11 -0.20 6.06
CA ILE A 72 -6.64 -0.19 4.67
C ILE A 72 -5.10 -0.18 4.65
N PHE A 73 -4.52 -1.18 4.02
CA PHE A 73 -3.09 -1.23 3.75
C PHE A 73 -2.86 -0.61 2.36
N ALA A 74 -2.41 0.64 2.38
CA ALA A 74 -2.18 1.44 1.18
C ALA A 74 -0.89 0.99 0.49
N GLY A 75 -0.99 0.20 -0.56
CA GLY A 75 0.11 -0.29 -1.37
C GLY A 75 0.67 0.79 -2.29
N VAL A 76 1.46 1.73 -1.74
CA VAL A 76 2.02 2.87 -2.47
C VAL A 76 3.48 2.68 -2.87
N ILE A 77 4.20 1.72 -2.25
CA ILE A 77 5.58 1.38 -2.64
C ILE A 77 5.53 0.29 -3.71
N ASN A 78 6.03 0.61 -4.91
CA ASN A 78 6.02 -0.33 -6.04
C ASN A 78 7.04 -1.46 -5.84
N GLY A 79 6.56 -2.71 -5.75
CA GLY A 79 7.41 -3.90 -5.60
C GLY A 79 7.81 -4.56 -6.91
N ARG A 80 7.46 -3.99 -8.09
CA ARG A 80 7.73 -4.58 -9.42
C ARG A 80 8.74 -3.82 -10.26
N ASN A 81 9.09 -2.60 -9.86
CA ASN A 81 10.11 -1.80 -10.54
C ASN A 81 11.28 -1.49 -9.61
N ILE A 82 12.39 -1.08 -10.20
CA ILE A 82 13.63 -0.76 -9.48
C ILE A 82 13.80 0.74 -9.20
N TRP A 83 12.82 1.56 -9.58
CA TRP A 83 12.91 3.01 -9.41
C TRP A 83 12.58 3.42 -7.99
N ARG A 84 13.20 4.50 -7.53
CA ARG A 84 12.83 5.14 -6.27
C ARG A 84 11.38 5.60 -6.30
N ASN A 85 10.73 5.54 -5.14
CA ASN A 85 9.36 5.96 -4.98
C ASN A 85 9.22 7.48 -5.04
N ASN A 86 8.16 7.98 -5.66
CA ASN A 86 7.78 9.39 -5.59
C ASN A 86 6.95 9.63 -4.33
N TYR A 87 7.58 10.20 -3.29
CA TYR A 87 6.95 10.39 -2.00
C TYR A 87 5.75 11.35 -2.04
N ALA A 88 5.81 12.39 -2.86
CA ALA A 88 4.69 13.32 -2.99
C ALA A 88 3.44 12.62 -3.53
N THR A 89 3.61 11.77 -4.53
CA THR A 89 2.51 10.95 -5.08
C THR A 89 1.98 9.97 -4.02
N SER A 90 2.88 9.25 -3.34
CA SER A 90 2.50 8.26 -2.33
C SER A 90 1.77 8.88 -1.15
N LEU A 91 2.25 10.04 -0.65
CA LEU A 91 1.59 10.76 0.43
C LEU A 91 0.21 11.29 0.02
N GLY A 92 0.07 11.81 -1.21
CA GLY A 92 -1.22 12.25 -1.72
C GLY A 92 -2.25 11.11 -1.76
N LEU A 93 -1.84 9.88 -2.10
CA LEU A 93 -2.71 8.70 -2.08
C LEU A 93 -3.10 8.28 -0.66
N VAL A 94 -2.16 8.31 0.27
CA VAL A 94 -2.42 8.03 1.69
C VAL A 94 -3.36 9.08 2.29
N ASP A 95 -3.14 10.36 1.97
CA ASP A 95 -4.00 11.44 2.44
C ASP A 95 -5.43 11.34 1.87
N ALA A 96 -5.58 10.94 0.61
CA ALA A 96 -6.90 10.67 0.02
C ALA A 96 -7.63 9.55 0.77
N LEU A 97 -6.96 8.45 1.10
CA LEU A 97 -7.55 7.38 1.93
C LEU A 97 -7.90 7.86 3.34
N LYS A 98 -7.05 8.70 3.95
CA LYS A 98 -7.30 9.28 5.29
C LYS A 98 -8.52 10.20 5.34
N GLN A 99 -8.98 10.73 4.20
CA GLN A 99 -10.27 11.45 4.16
C GLN A 99 -11.48 10.52 4.33
N VAL A 100 -11.33 9.23 4.02
CA VAL A 100 -12.42 8.24 4.11
C VAL A 100 -12.36 7.46 5.42
N THR A 101 -11.17 7.11 5.90
CA THR A 101 -10.96 6.35 7.14
C THR A 101 -9.69 6.77 7.88
N ALA A 102 -9.75 6.79 9.20
CA ALA A 102 -8.56 6.99 10.04
C ALA A 102 -7.63 5.76 10.08
N ASN A 103 -8.14 4.59 9.70
CA ASN A 103 -7.42 3.31 9.80
C ASN A 103 -6.65 3.02 8.50
N VAL A 104 -5.57 3.74 8.26
CA VAL A 104 -4.69 3.56 7.09
C VAL A 104 -3.29 3.18 7.55
N ALA A 105 -2.72 2.14 6.94
CA ALA A 105 -1.33 1.74 7.09
C ALA A 105 -0.62 1.75 5.73
N VAL A 106 0.61 2.25 5.66
CA VAL A 106 1.42 2.24 4.44
C VAL A 106 1.93 0.83 4.17
N SER A 107 1.91 0.41 2.90
CA SER A 107 2.33 -0.93 2.48
C SER A 107 3.03 -0.91 1.12
N THR A 108 3.66 -2.03 0.76
CA THR A 108 4.08 -2.27 -0.63
C THR A 108 2.86 -2.68 -1.46
N ALA A 109 2.82 -2.24 -2.73
CA ALA A 109 1.73 -2.58 -3.66
C ALA A 109 1.76 -4.05 -4.09
N SER A 110 2.94 -4.68 -4.01
CA SER A 110 3.14 -6.09 -4.33
C SER A 110 4.35 -6.65 -3.57
N SER A 111 4.61 -7.95 -3.71
CA SER A 111 5.79 -8.58 -3.12
C SER A 111 7.09 -7.99 -3.67
N LEU A 112 8.06 -7.75 -2.79
CA LEU A 112 9.41 -7.31 -3.16
C LEU A 112 10.28 -8.44 -3.77
N LEU A 113 9.75 -9.65 -3.91
CA LEU A 113 10.42 -10.74 -4.62
C LEU A 113 10.63 -10.46 -6.12
N HIS A 114 9.96 -9.46 -6.68
CA HIS A 114 10.06 -9.08 -8.09
C HIS A 114 11.19 -8.09 -8.39
N VAL A 115 11.92 -7.63 -7.38
CA VAL A 115 13.04 -6.70 -7.50
C VAL A 115 14.31 -7.31 -6.91
N PRO A 116 15.53 -6.87 -7.32
CA PRO A 116 16.78 -7.33 -6.71
C PRO A 116 16.83 -7.03 -5.21
N PHE A 117 17.72 -7.71 -4.50
CA PHE A 117 17.78 -7.64 -3.04
C PHE A 117 18.23 -6.27 -2.50
N SER A 118 19.39 -5.76 -2.95
CA SER A 118 19.95 -4.49 -2.47
C SER A 118 20.84 -3.85 -3.53
N THR A 119 20.88 -2.51 -3.54
CA THR A 119 21.83 -1.74 -4.34
C THR A 119 23.24 -1.77 -3.75
N GLU A 120 23.40 -2.22 -2.52
CA GLU A 120 24.71 -2.38 -1.89
C GLU A 120 25.52 -3.48 -2.62
N GLY A 121 26.75 -3.12 -3.02
CA GLY A 121 27.62 -4.05 -3.73
C GLY A 121 27.42 -4.08 -5.26
N GLU A 122 26.49 -3.29 -5.79
CA GLU A 122 26.37 -3.11 -7.25
C GLU A 122 27.61 -2.37 -7.81
N THR A 123 28.37 -3.06 -8.65
CA THR A 123 29.60 -2.52 -9.22
C THR A 123 29.53 -2.23 -10.72
N GLY A 124 28.48 -2.72 -11.38
CA GLY A 124 28.26 -2.57 -12.82
C GLY A 124 27.45 -1.34 -13.21
N ILE A 125 26.93 -0.57 -12.25
CA ILE A 125 26.08 0.60 -12.47
C ILE A 125 26.82 1.85 -11.95
N PRO A 126 26.92 2.93 -12.75
CA PRO A 126 27.50 4.19 -12.28
C PRO A 126 26.77 4.71 -11.04
N ALA A 127 27.51 5.27 -10.08
CA ALA A 127 26.94 5.75 -8.81
C ALA A 127 25.89 6.87 -9.04
N GLU A 128 26.05 7.65 -10.10
CA GLU A 128 25.10 8.69 -10.51
C GLU A 128 23.75 8.14 -11.00
N ASP A 129 23.74 6.94 -11.57
CA ASP A 129 22.51 6.26 -11.96
C ASP A 129 21.92 5.47 -10.79
N LEU A 130 22.77 4.85 -9.95
CA LEU A 130 22.38 4.01 -8.84
C LEU A 130 21.53 4.76 -7.81
N LYS A 131 21.72 6.08 -7.66
CA LYS A 131 20.91 6.92 -6.77
C LYS A 131 19.41 6.97 -7.13
N HIS A 132 19.05 6.62 -8.38
CA HIS A 132 17.66 6.57 -8.83
C HIS A 132 17.00 5.21 -8.61
N PHE A 133 17.77 4.22 -8.12
CA PHE A 133 17.26 2.86 -7.91
C PHE A 133 16.95 2.60 -6.45
N ALA A 134 15.90 1.82 -6.26
CA ALA A 134 15.51 1.26 -4.97
C ALA A 134 15.17 -0.21 -5.17
N PHE A 135 16.02 -1.09 -4.64
CA PHE A 135 15.81 -2.53 -4.61
C PHE A 135 15.05 -2.91 -3.32
N ALA A 136 14.88 -4.19 -3.02
CA ALA A 136 14.01 -4.61 -1.93
C ALA A 136 14.37 -3.97 -0.57
N VAL A 137 15.64 -3.91 -0.22
CA VAL A 137 16.10 -3.28 1.04
C VAL A 137 15.77 -1.78 1.04
N GLN A 138 16.12 -1.06 -0.03
CA GLN A 138 15.86 0.37 -0.14
C GLN A 138 14.35 0.67 -0.15
N LYS A 139 13.53 -0.18 -0.77
CA LYS A 139 12.06 -0.03 -0.74
C LYS A 139 11.46 -0.23 0.65
N LEU A 140 12.08 -1.04 1.51
CA LEU A 140 11.69 -1.12 2.93
C LEU A 140 12.05 0.16 3.71
N ASP A 141 13.15 0.82 3.34
CA ASP A 141 13.49 2.12 3.93
C ASP A 141 12.53 3.20 3.43
N GLU A 142 12.22 3.26 2.13
CA GLU A 142 11.17 4.12 1.59
C GLU A 142 9.81 3.91 2.27
N LEU A 143 9.45 2.67 2.58
CA LEU A 143 8.23 2.35 3.31
C LEU A 143 8.19 3.01 4.69
N LYS A 144 9.30 2.93 5.45
CA LYS A 144 9.44 3.58 6.77
C LYS A 144 9.37 5.10 6.66
N GLU A 145 10.06 5.68 5.67
CA GLU A 145 10.09 7.11 5.44
C GLU A 145 8.71 7.65 5.05
N VAL A 146 8.01 7.00 4.12
CA VAL A 146 6.65 7.39 3.72
C VAL A 146 5.67 7.24 4.89
N ALA A 147 5.78 6.18 5.69
CA ALA A 147 4.94 6.01 6.87
C ALA A 147 5.16 7.13 7.90
N ALA A 148 6.42 7.47 8.19
CA ALA A 148 6.75 8.56 9.11
C ALA A 148 6.23 9.92 8.60
N LEU A 149 6.38 10.18 7.29
CA LEU A 149 5.88 11.41 6.66
C LEU A 149 4.36 11.48 6.63
N ALA A 150 3.68 10.35 6.46
CA ALA A 150 2.21 10.28 6.47
C ALA A 150 1.60 10.63 7.85
N ASP A 151 2.36 10.40 8.93
CA ASP A 151 1.96 10.74 10.30
C ASP A 151 2.49 12.11 10.77
N ALA A 152 3.36 12.75 9.99
CA ALA A 152 3.92 14.06 10.29
C ALA A 152 2.88 15.19 10.05
N THR A 153 3.09 16.32 10.73
CA THR A 153 2.30 17.54 10.47
C THR A 153 2.56 18.08 9.06
N GLU A 154 1.63 18.90 8.53
CA GLU A 154 1.77 19.50 7.20
C GLU A 154 3.04 20.37 7.06
N ASP A 155 3.46 21.02 8.15
CA ASP A 155 4.68 21.84 8.13
C ASP A 155 5.94 20.97 8.11
N GLU A 156 5.95 19.85 8.83
CA GLU A 156 7.04 18.85 8.80
C GLU A 156 7.13 18.14 7.43
N LYS A 157 6.00 17.83 6.81
CA LYS A 157 5.95 17.27 5.44
C LYS A 157 6.59 18.21 4.42
N LYS A 158 6.37 19.51 4.54
CA LYS A 158 6.93 20.52 3.62
C LYS A 158 8.44 20.71 3.75
N VAL A 159 8.97 20.49 4.93
CA VAL A 159 10.38 20.74 5.27
C VAL A 159 11.23 19.46 5.20
N SER A 160 10.62 18.31 5.03
CA SER A 160 11.34 17.02 5.04
C SER A 160 12.40 16.93 3.95
N ALA A 161 13.64 16.69 4.38
CA ALA A 161 14.76 16.43 3.47
C ALA A 161 14.52 15.23 2.54
N ALA A 162 13.73 14.26 2.98
CA ALA A 162 13.34 13.10 2.18
C ALA A 162 12.46 13.51 0.97
N LEU A 163 11.54 14.46 1.14
CA LEU A 163 10.76 15.01 0.03
C LEU A 163 11.65 15.80 -0.94
N ALA A 164 12.58 16.59 -0.44
CA ALA A 164 13.49 17.38 -1.28
C ALA A 164 14.50 16.51 -2.04
N ALA A 165 14.93 15.39 -1.46
CA ALA A 165 15.85 14.47 -2.11
C ALA A 165 15.16 13.55 -3.15
N ASN A 166 13.83 13.57 -3.20
CA ASN A 166 13.01 12.70 -4.06
C ASN A 166 12.43 13.45 -5.28
N GLN A 167 12.71 14.75 -5.42
CA GLN A 167 12.39 15.56 -6.59
C GLN A 167 13.58 15.59 -7.57
#